data_77f6dd659001e64ccb5335224d4dceb4
#
_entry.id   77f6dd659001e64ccb5335224d4dceb4
#
_cell.length_a   1.000
_cell.length_b   1.000
_cell.length_c   1.000
_cell.angle_alpha   90.00
_cell.angle_beta   90.00
_cell.angle_gamma   90.00
#
_symmetry.space_group_name_H-M   'P 1'
#
loop_
_entity.id
_entity.type
_entity.pdbx_description
1 polymer ?
#
loop_
_entity_poly.entity_id
_entity_poly.type
_entity_poly.pdbx_seq_one_letter_code
_entity_poly.pdbx_strand_id
1 'polypeptide(L)'
;MGFSGRQRCKWLPLLLFAWLVSGAAGQSPLDGAAQNAPAAVDSPPSDAAAPADEVGASAVPDVPTGSSSPQQDAALKPAPPRERPSQRFQWKPALAQYWLEISVQHAWRFAHEDGTRDATANGPWFNDWIHSIGETRGWDDGDGWHASYVGHVLNGGIYGFIEQNNDPLYRHVEWGDGRIYWKSRLRAFAFSAVASTQWTLGPMSEASLGNVQLHASPGFIDLVNTPGLGTFEMMGEDLLDRYIIIPVENHVANPWILLTVRSLGNPARSFANLMAFKFGWTRENRPGIFGENHKLRKQLVSDYQQGLTSAPFGPHTTAERAAMNAAVEKPHPDEAPLEIQAYALYEGFLNGHNCFGGGGQAAARISPAWQIVSEVDGCMVVGTPYDHSADSLTFSAGPRWTPRATSRLSPFAQVLVGGRRMTYEVQNSQLENELLNAWNDGNGGTLHHFPKRSDYQVQYQALGFNLTVGGGLDVAFNRAFAWRMLDLNYSHAWLPEVHGINASNALQVRTGVVLRIGNW
;
A
#
# COMPACT_ATOMS: atom_id res chain seq x y z
N MET A 1 39.36 -9.82 -20.25
CA MET A 1 38.43 -8.96 -19.50
C MET A 1 37.51 -9.87 -18.70
N GLY A 2 37.82 -10.07 -17.42
CA GLY A 2 37.12 -11.04 -16.56
C GLY A 2 35.90 -10.42 -15.90
N PHE A 3 34.73 -10.92 -16.19
CA PHE A 3 33.51 -10.58 -15.46
C PHE A 3 33.46 -11.40 -14.15
N SER A 4 33.60 -10.71 -13.05
CA SER A 4 33.56 -11.28 -11.70
C SER A 4 32.20 -11.89 -11.39
N GLY A 5 32.20 -13.20 -11.08
CA GLY A 5 31.01 -14.04 -10.86
C GLY A 5 30.18 -13.75 -9.59
N ARG A 6 30.28 -12.57 -8.96
CA ARG A 6 29.54 -12.23 -7.72
C ARG A 6 28.23 -11.45 -7.92
N GLN A 7 27.89 -11.04 -9.13
CA GLN A 7 26.67 -10.24 -9.37
C GLN A 7 25.43 -11.07 -9.80
N ARG A 8 25.59 -12.35 -10.14
CA ARG A 8 24.46 -13.14 -10.69
C ARG A 8 23.40 -13.62 -9.68
N CYS A 9 23.70 -13.60 -8.38
CA CYS A 9 22.75 -14.07 -7.36
C CYS A 9 21.78 -13.01 -6.83
N LYS A 10 21.93 -11.73 -7.13
CA LYS A 10 21.06 -10.66 -6.59
C LYS A 10 19.69 -10.57 -7.29
N TRP A 11 19.57 -11.11 -8.49
CA TRP A 11 18.35 -11.02 -9.31
C TRP A 11 17.43 -12.24 -9.23
N LEU A 12 17.90 -13.34 -8.65
CA LEU A 12 17.11 -14.57 -8.53
C LEU A 12 15.78 -14.39 -7.76
N PRO A 13 15.74 -13.63 -6.64
CA PRO A 13 14.48 -13.33 -5.96
C PRO A 13 13.51 -12.48 -6.77
N LEU A 14 14.03 -11.52 -7.57
CA LEU A 14 13.22 -10.68 -8.46
C LEU A 14 12.65 -11.49 -9.66
N LEU A 15 13.39 -12.44 -10.16
CA LEU A 15 12.91 -13.35 -11.21
C LEU A 15 11.84 -14.34 -10.69
N LEU A 16 11.98 -14.83 -9.44
CA LEU A 16 10.95 -15.63 -8.78
C LEU A 16 9.68 -14.79 -8.48
N PHE A 17 9.84 -13.51 -8.11
CA PHE A 17 8.73 -12.58 -7.96
C PHE A 17 8.00 -12.34 -9.29
N ALA A 18 8.74 -12.05 -10.35
CA ALA A 18 8.18 -11.88 -11.69
C ALA A 18 7.44 -13.15 -12.15
N TRP A 19 7.94 -14.35 -11.81
CA TRP A 19 7.32 -15.62 -12.19
C TRP A 19 6.04 -15.93 -11.39
N LEU A 20 6.00 -15.60 -10.10
CA LEU A 20 4.80 -15.76 -9.25
C LEU A 20 3.71 -14.75 -9.62
N VAL A 21 4.09 -13.50 -9.92
CA VAL A 21 3.16 -12.46 -10.39
C VAL A 21 2.67 -12.77 -11.81
N SER A 22 3.52 -13.36 -12.68
CA SER A 22 3.11 -13.81 -14.03
C SER A 22 2.09 -14.94 -13.99
N GLY A 23 2.16 -15.81 -12.99
CA GLY A 23 1.18 -16.87 -12.78
C GLY A 23 -0.20 -16.33 -12.35
N ALA A 24 -0.26 -15.12 -11.76
CA ALA A 24 -1.50 -14.46 -11.40
C ALA A 24 -2.14 -13.67 -12.55
N ALA A 25 -1.33 -13.21 -13.52
CA ALA A 25 -1.78 -12.49 -14.71
C ALA A 25 -2.00 -13.42 -15.93
N GLY A 26 -2.34 -14.67 -15.69
CA GLY A 26 -2.63 -15.65 -16.73
C GLY A 26 -3.88 -15.23 -17.51
N GLN A 27 -3.69 -14.86 -18.77
CA GLN A 27 -4.75 -14.64 -19.75
C GLN A 27 -5.75 -15.77 -19.71
N SER A 28 -7.00 -15.47 -19.35
CA SER A 28 -8.13 -16.37 -19.53
C SER A 28 -8.60 -16.25 -20.97
N PRO A 29 -8.62 -17.33 -21.77
CA PRO A 29 -9.52 -17.38 -22.92
C PRO A 29 -10.95 -17.42 -22.35
N LEU A 30 -11.81 -16.55 -22.87
CA LEU A 30 -13.23 -16.56 -22.61
C LEU A 30 -13.83 -17.90 -23.03
N ASP A 31 -13.97 -18.85 -22.11
CA ASP A 31 -14.85 -20.00 -22.28
C ASP A 31 -16.04 -19.83 -21.34
N GLY A 32 -17.15 -19.38 -21.93
CA GLY A 32 -18.43 -19.34 -21.28
C GLY A 32 -18.99 -20.74 -21.09
N ALA A 33 -19.26 -21.11 -19.84
CA ALA A 33 -20.25 -22.14 -19.53
C ALA A 33 -20.81 -21.90 -18.13
N ALA A 34 -22.08 -21.55 -18.09
CA ALA A 34 -22.90 -21.54 -16.89
C ALA A 34 -22.99 -22.95 -16.28
N GLN A 35 -22.69 -23.10 -15.00
CA GLN A 35 -23.16 -24.26 -14.22
C GLN A 35 -23.50 -23.90 -12.78
N ASN A 36 -24.78 -23.95 -12.52
CA ASN A 36 -25.57 -24.38 -11.35
C ASN A 36 -24.87 -24.47 -9.97
N ALA A 37 -25.44 -23.78 -9.01
CA ALA A 37 -25.26 -23.95 -7.58
C ALA A 37 -25.87 -25.26 -7.06
N PRO A 38 -25.39 -25.79 -5.96
CA PRO A 38 -26.29 -26.38 -4.96
C PRO A 38 -26.09 -25.90 -3.52
N ALA A 39 -27.23 -25.62 -2.90
CA ALA A 39 -27.74 -26.01 -1.59
C ALA A 39 -26.88 -25.85 -0.32
N ALA A 40 -27.47 -25.14 0.60
CA ALA A 40 -27.17 -24.99 2.02
C ALA A 40 -27.02 -26.31 2.75
N VAL A 41 -26.10 -26.34 3.74
CA VAL A 41 -26.07 -27.36 4.79
C VAL A 41 -26.00 -26.67 6.16
N ASP A 42 -26.88 -27.16 7.03
CA ASP A 42 -27.19 -26.73 8.39
C ASP A 42 -26.02 -26.77 9.38
N SER A 43 -26.07 -25.86 10.33
CA SER A 43 -25.27 -25.84 11.56
C SER A 43 -25.97 -26.63 12.67
N PRO A 44 -25.24 -27.30 13.55
CA PRO A 44 -25.77 -27.66 14.85
C PRO A 44 -25.17 -26.83 16.01
N PRO A 45 -25.84 -26.82 17.18
CA PRO A 45 -25.70 -25.78 18.19
C PRO A 45 -24.65 -26.05 19.27
N SER A 46 -24.35 -24.93 19.94
CA SER A 46 -23.63 -24.77 21.21
C SER A 46 -24.18 -25.60 22.36
N ASP A 47 -23.27 -26.02 23.25
CA ASP A 47 -23.44 -25.87 24.72
C ASP A 47 -22.16 -26.37 25.46
N ALA A 48 -21.66 -25.59 26.38
CA ALA A 48 -21.45 -25.93 27.77
C ALA A 48 -20.43 -25.02 28.47
N ALA A 49 -20.84 -24.57 29.64
CA ALA A 49 -20.17 -23.65 30.55
C ALA A 49 -19.29 -24.34 31.60
N ALA A 50 -18.28 -23.60 32.09
CA ALA A 50 -17.68 -23.45 33.43
C ALA A 50 -17.07 -24.69 34.12
N PRO A 51 -16.28 -24.57 35.21
CA PRO A 51 -16.15 -23.48 36.16
C PRO A 51 -14.71 -23.06 36.58
N ALA A 52 -14.63 -22.05 37.40
CA ALA A 52 -13.46 -21.50 38.05
C ALA A 52 -12.95 -22.39 39.22
N ASP A 53 -11.64 -22.35 39.45
CA ASP A 53 -11.04 -22.74 40.72
C ASP A 53 -10.00 -21.72 41.20
N GLU A 54 -10.20 -21.21 42.37
CA GLU A 54 -9.28 -20.43 43.20
C GLU A 54 -8.22 -21.35 43.83
N VAL A 55 -6.95 -20.96 43.82
CA VAL A 55 -5.95 -21.46 44.78
C VAL A 55 -4.90 -20.38 45.06
N GLY A 56 -4.88 -19.80 46.24
CA GLY A 56 -3.94 -20.05 47.32
C GLY A 56 -2.64 -19.22 47.23
N ALA A 57 -2.56 -18.16 48.04
CA ALA A 57 -1.34 -17.42 48.35
C ALA A 57 -0.33 -18.30 49.10
N SER A 58 0.95 -18.27 48.71
CA SER A 58 2.04 -18.83 49.50
C SER A 58 3.17 -17.82 49.72
N ALA A 59 3.68 -17.79 50.93
CA ALA A 59 4.59 -16.84 51.53
C ALA A 59 6.01 -16.88 50.94
N VAL A 60 6.64 -15.70 50.94
CA VAL A 60 8.05 -15.46 50.58
C VAL A 60 8.91 -15.59 51.85
N PRO A 61 10.05 -16.28 51.86
CA PRO A 61 11.02 -16.24 52.95
C PRO A 61 12.04 -15.11 52.78
N ASP A 62 12.41 -14.49 53.91
CA ASP A 62 13.40 -13.44 54.08
C ASP A 62 14.81 -13.88 53.73
N VAL A 63 15.57 -12.99 53.04
CA VAL A 63 17.01 -13.13 52.74
C VAL A 63 17.79 -12.10 53.59
N PRO A 64 18.90 -12.49 54.24
CA PRO A 64 19.65 -11.65 55.17
C PRO A 64 20.52 -10.61 54.46
N THR A 65 20.54 -9.42 55.05
CA THR A 65 21.37 -8.27 54.68
C THR A 65 22.85 -8.51 55.01
N GLY A 66 23.67 -8.54 53.96
CA GLY A 66 25.14 -8.50 54.06
C GLY A 66 25.69 -7.08 53.89
N SER A 67 26.52 -6.64 54.85
CA SER A 67 27.17 -5.34 54.87
C SER A 67 28.20 -5.17 53.77
N SER A 68 28.14 -4.06 53.03
CA SER A 68 29.15 -3.67 52.06
C SER A 68 29.89 -2.39 52.45
N SER A 69 31.20 -2.44 52.38
CA SER A 69 32.15 -1.35 52.58
C SER A 69 32.01 -0.22 51.56
N PRO A 70 32.34 1.03 51.90
CA PRO A 70 32.23 2.14 50.96
C PRO A 70 33.40 2.15 49.96
N GLN A 71 33.10 1.88 48.70
CA GLN A 71 34.03 2.09 47.61
C GLN A 71 33.80 3.50 47.03
N GLN A 72 34.85 4.33 46.99
CA GLN A 72 34.84 5.70 46.52
C GLN A 72 34.28 5.81 45.09
N ASP A 73 33.16 6.52 44.96
CA ASP A 73 32.58 6.91 43.70
C ASP A 73 33.43 7.97 43.02
N ALA A 74 34.22 7.55 42.01
CA ALA A 74 34.67 8.45 40.98
C ALA A 74 33.39 8.79 40.14
N ALA A 75 32.90 10.01 40.27
CA ALA A 75 31.76 10.52 39.55
C ALA A 75 31.97 10.40 38.03
N LEU A 76 31.54 9.30 37.45
CA LEU A 76 31.41 9.13 36.01
C LEU A 76 30.36 10.14 35.52
N LYS A 77 30.82 11.11 34.73
CA LYS A 77 29.96 12.06 34.02
C LYS A 77 28.83 11.27 33.36
N PRO A 78 27.56 11.58 33.61
CA PRO A 78 26.46 10.83 33.01
C PRO A 78 26.63 10.83 31.50
N ALA A 79 26.62 9.65 30.88
CA ALA A 79 26.58 9.53 29.44
C ALA A 79 25.35 10.28 28.93
N PRO A 80 25.45 11.02 27.81
CA PRO A 80 24.31 11.72 27.25
C PRO A 80 23.16 10.72 27.04
N PRO A 81 21.91 11.11 27.33
CA PRO A 81 20.77 10.22 27.17
C PRO A 81 20.79 9.65 25.75
N ARG A 82 20.89 8.33 25.61
CA ARG A 82 20.68 7.69 24.32
C ARG A 82 19.26 8.02 23.88
N GLU A 83 19.15 8.68 22.73
CA GLU A 83 17.85 8.87 22.07
C GLU A 83 17.18 7.51 21.94
N ARG A 84 16.03 7.35 22.58
CA ARG A 84 15.28 6.11 22.53
C ARG A 84 14.47 6.11 21.21
N PRO A 85 14.35 4.95 20.53
CA PRO A 85 13.60 4.88 19.27
C PRO A 85 12.13 5.27 19.47
N SER A 86 11.55 5.94 18.49
CA SER A 86 10.15 6.32 18.49
C SER A 86 9.23 5.10 18.58
N GLN A 87 8.24 5.15 19.50
CA GLN A 87 7.20 4.09 19.65
C GLN A 87 6.12 4.12 18.55
N ARG A 88 6.23 5.03 17.59
CA ARG A 88 5.14 5.29 16.65
C ARG A 88 5.30 4.52 15.37
N PHE A 89 4.15 4.24 14.79
CA PHE A 89 4.07 3.67 13.45
C PHE A 89 4.90 4.50 12.46
N GLN A 90 5.74 3.83 11.71
CA GLN A 90 6.67 4.45 10.77
C GLN A 90 6.01 4.60 9.40
N TRP A 91 5.17 5.61 9.25
CA TRP A 91 4.38 5.84 8.03
C TRP A 91 5.21 5.98 6.76
N LYS A 92 6.34 6.74 6.82
CA LYS A 92 7.16 6.97 5.62
C LYS A 92 7.67 5.68 4.99
N PRO A 93 8.37 4.78 5.72
CA PRO A 93 8.81 3.53 5.14
C PRO A 93 7.63 2.60 4.80
N ALA A 94 6.55 2.57 5.58
CA ALA A 94 5.39 1.75 5.26
C ALA A 94 4.74 2.17 3.93
N LEU A 95 4.51 3.46 3.72
CA LEU A 95 3.98 3.96 2.46
C LEU A 95 4.96 3.78 1.30
N ALA A 96 6.27 3.97 1.52
CA ALA A 96 7.27 3.73 0.48
C ALA A 96 7.29 2.27 0.03
N GLN A 97 7.19 1.32 0.98
CA GLN A 97 7.11 -0.12 0.69
C GLN A 97 5.83 -0.49 -0.06
N TYR A 98 4.69 0.06 0.36
CA TYR A 98 3.41 -0.13 -0.31
C TYR A 98 3.43 0.41 -1.76
N TRP A 99 3.90 1.65 -1.97
CA TRP A 99 3.99 2.23 -3.31
C TRP A 99 5.03 1.54 -4.20
N LEU A 100 6.11 1.00 -3.62
CA LEU A 100 7.07 0.18 -4.37
C LEU A 100 6.41 -1.10 -4.87
N GLU A 101 5.62 -1.77 -4.03
CA GLU A 101 4.90 -2.98 -4.38
C GLU A 101 3.91 -2.72 -5.52
N ILE A 102 3.03 -1.71 -5.41
CA ILE A 102 2.11 -1.29 -6.47
C ILE A 102 2.86 -0.95 -7.76
N SER A 103 3.98 -0.21 -7.64
CA SER A 103 4.76 0.18 -8.82
C SER A 103 5.35 -1.02 -9.56
N VAL A 104 5.75 -2.07 -8.84
CA VAL A 104 6.25 -3.30 -9.44
C VAL A 104 5.12 -4.03 -10.20
N GLN A 105 3.92 -4.12 -9.61
CA GLN A 105 2.77 -4.76 -10.25
C GLN A 105 2.32 -3.99 -11.51
N HIS A 106 2.19 -2.68 -11.42
CA HIS A 106 1.83 -1.87 -12.60
C HIS A 106 2.92 -1.84 -13.66
N ALA A 107 4.21 -1.83 -13.28
CA ALA A 107 5.30 -1.95 -14.26
C ALA A 107 5.22 -3.25 -15.06
N TRP A 108 4.83 -4.34 -14.39
CA TRP A 108 4.57 -5.62 -15.07
C TRP A 108 3.38 -5.50 -16.03
N ARG A 109 2.25 -4.93 -15.58
CA ARG A 109 1.05 -4.71 -16.39
C ARG A 109 1.37 -3.86 -17.63
N PHE A 110 2.03 -2.71 -17.45
CA PHE A 110 2.49 -1.87 -18.56
C PHE A 110 3.47 -2.57 -19.53
N ALA A 111 4.27 -3.51 -19.04
CA ALA A 111 5.19 -4.26 -19.90
C ALA A 111 4.49 -5.30 -20.77
N HIS A 112 3.37 -5.88 -20.33
CA HIS A 112 2.76 -7.04 -20.96
C HIS A 112 1.36 -6.80 -21.53
N GLU A 113 0.65 -5.76 -21.06
CA GLU A 113 -0.70 -5.43 -21.49
C GLU A 113 -0.70 -4.22 -22.41
N ASP A 114 -0.83 -4.46 -23.72
CA ASP A 114 -0.85 -3.38 -24.72
C ASP A 114 -2.06 -2.45 -24.53
N GLY A 115 -3.24 -3.00 -24.17
CA GLY A 115 -4.46 -2.24 -23.91
C GLY A 115 -4.29 -1.22 -22.78
N THR A 116 -3.66 -1.59 -21.67
CA THR A 116 -3.37 -0.69 -20.55
C THR A 116 -2.49 0.49 -20.97
N ARG A 117 -1.46 0.24 -21.80
CA ARG A 117 -0.60 1.32 -22.32
C ARG A 117 -1.37 2.30 -23.20
N ASP A 118 -2.15 1.77 -24.13
CA ASP A 118 -2.93 2.57 -25.07
C ASP A 118 -3.97 3.42 -24.34
N ALA A 119 -4.74 2.80 -23.46
CA ALA A 119 -5.75 3.46 -22.65
C ALA A 119 -5.19 4.60 -21.80
N THR A 120 -4.06 4.36 -21.14
CA THR A 120 -3.44 5.36 -20.27
C THR A 120 -2.80 6.50 -21.06
N ALA A 121 -2.19 6.19 -22.22
CA ALA A 121 -1.50 7.18 -23.03
C ALA A 121 -2.45 8.02 -23.89
N ASN A 122 -3.51 7.41 -24.41
CA ASN A 122 -4.32 7.99 -25.48
C ASN A 122 -5.78 8.27 -25.09
N GLY A 123 -6.25 7.88 -23.89
CA GLY A 123 -7.62 8.09 -23.46
C GLY A 123 -7.85 9.32 -22.59
N PRO A 124 -9.11 9.75 -22.37
CA PRO A 124 -9.51 10.68 -21.33
C PRO A 124 -9.44 9.97 -19.97
N TRP A 125 -8.22 9.71 -19.50
CA TRP A 125 -7.90 8.84 -18.39
C TRP A 125 -8.70 9.12 -17.13
N PHE A 126 -8.92 10.40 -16.79
CA PHE A 126 -9.65 10.77 -15.58
C PHE A 126 -11.14 10.42 -15.69
N ASN A 127 -11.75 10.70 -16.83
CA ASN A 127 -13.14 10.34 -17.11
C ASN A 127 -13.34 8.84 -17.03
N ASP A 128 -12.46 8.07 -17.67
CA ASP A 128 -12.51 6.61 -17.69
C ASP A 128 -12.34 6.01 -16.29
N TRP A 129 -11.43 6.56 -15.51
CA TRP A 129 -11.24 6.13 -14.13
C TRP A 129 -12.50 6.34 -13.29
N ILE A 130 -13.10 7.55 -13.34
CA ILE A 130 -14.33 7.84 -12.58
C ILE A 130 -15.49 6.96 -13.07
N HIS A 131 -15.58 6.72 -14.37
CA HIS A 131 -16.60 5.83 -14.95
C HIS A 131 -16.41 4.38 -14.45
N SER A 132 -15.17 3.86 -14.50
CA SER A 132 -14.83 2.54 -13.99
C SER A 132 -15.16 2.36 -12.50
N ILE A 133 -14.90 3.39 -11.66
CA ILE A 133 -15.35 3.38 -10.25
C ILE A 133 -16.88 3.27 -10.17
N GLY A 134 -17.61 4.03 -10.99
CA GLY A 134 -19.07 4.04 -11.02
C GLY A 134 -19.69 2.70 -11.45
N GLU A 135 -18.92 1.89 -12.18
CA GLU A 135 -19.33 0.57 -12.63
C GLU A 135 -19.03 -0.56 -11.64
N THR A 136 -18.39 -0.26 -10.49
CA THR A 136 -18.12 -1.26 -9.45
C THR A 136 -19.41 -1.94 -9.01
N ARG A 137 -19.55 -3.22 -9.34
CA ARG A 137 -20.76 -4.01 -9.05
C ARG A 137 -20.45 -5.51 -9.06
N GLY A 138 -21.26 -6.24 -8.30
CA GLY A 138 -21.11 -7.69 -8.23
C GLY A 138 -19.92 -8.14 -7.39
N TRP A 139 -19.77 -9.45 -7.30
CA TRP A 139 -18.67 -10.07 -6.55
C TRP A 139 -17.43 -10.22 -7.41
N ASP A 140 -17.62 -10.73 -8.62
CA ASP A 140 -16.58 -11.05 -9.60
C ASP A 140 -16.14 -9.80 -10.35
N ASP A 141 -14.85 -9.65 -10.58
CA ASP A 141 -14.21 -8.58 -11.35
C ASP A 141 -13.74 -9.05 -12.75
N GLY A 142 -13.97 -10.32 -13.06
CA GLY A 142 -13.54 -10.94 -14.30
C GLY A 142 -12.12 -11.53 -14.26
N ASP A 143 -11.41 -11.37 -13.16
CA ASP A 143 -10.09 -11.96 -12.99
C ASP A 143 -10.18 -13.48 -12.77
N GLY A 144 -9.14 -14.19 -13.21
CA GLY A 144 -9.06 -15.62 -12.99
C GLY A 144 -8.98 -15.99 -11.50
N TRP A 145 -9.53 -17.14 -11.12
CA TRP A 145 -9.54 -17.62 -9.74
C TRP A 145 -8.18 -17.50 -9.01
N HIS A 146 -7.08 -17.69 -9.71
CA HIS A 146 -5.73 -17.57 -9.13
C HIS A 146 -5.40 -16.13 -8.71
N ALA A 147 -5.84 -15.13 -9.47
CA ALA A 147 -5.64 -13.74 -9.13
C ALA A 147 -6.44 -13.40 -7.87
N SER A 148 -7.74 -13.65 -7.88
CA SER A 148 -8.65 -13.23 -6.82
C SER A 148 -8.49 -14.00 -5.50
N TYR A 149 -8.14 -15.29 -5.53
CA TYR A 149 -8.05 -16.13 -4.32
C TYR A 149 -6.62 -16.52 -3.91
N VAL A 150 -5.60 -16.29 -4.73
CA VAL A 150 -4.20 -16.52 -4.38
C VAL A 150 -3.42 -15.21 -4.40
N GLY A 151 -3.48 -14.46 -5.52
CA GLY A 151 -2.76 -13.21 -5.69
C GLY A 151 -3.18 -12.15 -4.68
N HIS A 152 -4.46 -11.83 -4.60
CA HIS A 152 -4.99 -10.82 -3.68
C HIS A 152 -4.85 -11.23 -2.21
N VAL A 153 -4.98 -12.51 -1.89
CA VAL A 153 -4.73 -13.04 -0.54
C VAL A 153 -3.27 -12.84 -0.14
N LEU A 154 -2.33 -13.19 -1.02
CA LEU A 154 -0.90 -12.97 -0.79
C LEU A 154 -0.58 -11.49 -0.64
N ASN A 155 -1.14 -10.61 -1.50
CA ASN A 155 -0.98 -9.16 -1.39
C ASN A 155 -1.51 -8.64 -0.05
N GLY A 156 -2.65 -9.13 0.41
CA GLY A 156 -3.21 -8.79 1.71
C GLY A 156 -2.28 -9.15 2.87
N GLY A 157 -1.66 -10.33 2.81
CA GLY A 157 -0.61 -10.75 3.74
C GLY A 157 0.62 -9.85 3.69
N ILE A 158 1.09 -9.48 2.48
CA ILE A 158 2.22 -8.55 2.28
C ILE A 158 1.93 -7.20 2.93
N TYR A 159 0.76 -6.60 2.67
CA TYR A 159 0.36 -5.32 3.26
C TYR A 159 0.29 -5.39 4.79
N GLY A 160 -0.24 -6.49 5.32
CA GLY A 160 -0.29 -6.72 6.75
C GLY A 160 1.10 -6.84 7.38
N PHE A 161 2.06 -7.51 6.74
CA PHE A 161 3.44 -7.57 7.22
C PHE A 161 4.20 -6.25 7.01
N ILE A 162 3.88 -5.46 5.99
CA ILE A 162 4.39 -4.09 5.88
C ILE A 162 3.93 -3.27 7.08
N GLU A 163 2.65 -3.35 7.47
CA GLU A 163 2.15 -2.69 8.68
C GLU A 163 2.91 -3.15 9.90
N GLN A 164 2.98 -4.45 10.15
CA GLN A 164 3.63 -5.02 11.33
C GLN A 164 5.12 -4.63 11.42
N ASN A 165 5.86 -4.73 10.32
CA ASN A 165 7.30 -4.43 10.29
C ASN A 165 7.60 -2.96 10.58
N ASN A 166 6.67 -2.06 10.28
CA ASN A 166 6.79 -0.62 10.47
C ASN A 166 6.14 -0.11 11.76
N ASP A 167 5.56 -1.01 12.58
CA ASP A 167 5.04 -0.66 13.89
C ASP A 167 5.98 -1.13 15.00
N PRO A 168 6.72 -0.23 15.68
CA PRO A 168 7.64 -0.60 16.75
C PRO A 168 6.99 -1.37 17.91
N LEU A 169 5.67 -1.21 18.13
CA LEU A 169 4.95 -1.91 19.20
C LEU A 169 4.59 -3.35 18.83
N TYR A 170 4.43 -3.63 17.52
CA TYR A 170 3.90 -4.91 17.04
C TYR A 170 4.88 -5.72 16.19
N ARG A 171 6.05 -5.16 15.80
CA ARG A 171 7.00 -5.84 14.91
C ARG A 171 7.51 -7.19 15.43
N HIS A 172 7.55 -7.37 16.75
CA HIS A 172 8.03 -8.58 17.41
C HIS A 172 6.89 -9.47 17.94
N VAL A 173 5.64 -9.15 17.58
CA VAL A 173 4.48 -9.94 18.02
C VAL A 173 4.48 -11.27 17.27
N GLU A 174 4.27 -12.34 18.03
CA GLU A 174 4.25 -13.73 17.56
C GLU A 174 2.92 -14.40 17.90
N TRP A 175 2.62 -15.51 17.21
CA TRP A 175 1.45 -16.31 17.54
C TRP A 175 1.46 -16.74 19.02
N GLY A 176 0.36 -16.54 19.70
CA GLY A 176 0.20 -16.87 21.13
C GLY A 176 0.41 -15.72 22.08
N ASP A 177 0.66 -14.49 21.61
CA ASP A 177 0.81 -13.28 22.43
C ASP A 177 -0.51 -12.73 23.00
N GLY A 178 -1.56 -13.52 22.92
CA GLY A 178 -2.85 -13.18 23.49
C GLY A 178 -3.45 -11.91 22.87
N ARG A 179 -3.87 -10.98 23.73
CA ARG A 179 -4.56 -9.75 23.28
C ARG A 179 -3.73 -8.85 22.38
N ILE A 180 -2.39 -8.84 22.54
CA ILE A 180 -1.49 -8.01 21.73
C ILE A 180 -1.44 -8.56 20.31
N TYR A 181 -1.42 -9.87 20.15
CA TYR A 181 -1.48 -10.53 18.85
C TYR A 181 -2.72 -10.10 18.06
N TRP A 182 -3.89 -10.21 18.66
CA TRP A 182 -5.15 -9.85 17.98
C TRP A 182 -5.22 -8.36 17.61
N LYS A 183 -4.69 -7.49 18.48
CA LYS A 183 -4.58 -6.06 18.15
C LYS A 183 -3.68 -5.82 16.94
N SER A 184 -2.55 -6.52 16.86
CA SER A 184 -1.66 -6.45 15.70
C SER A 184 -2.37 -6.91 14.42
N ARG A 185 -3.07 -8.05 14.48
CA ARG A 185 -3.81 -8.57 13.29
C ARG A 185 -4.95 -7.63 12.86
N LEU A 186 -5.66 -7.01 13.81
CA LEU A 186 -6.70 -6.01 13.48
C LEU A 186 -6.11 -4.76 12.80
N ARG A 187 -4.95 -4.32 13.21
CA ARG A 187 -4.25 -3.19 12.57
C ARG A 187 -3.77 -3.55 11.17
N ALA A 188 -3.19 -4.74 11.02
CA ALA A 188 -2.78 -5.28 9.73
C ALA A 188 -3.98 -5.40 8.78
N PHE A 189 -5.12 -5.91 9.25
CA PHE A 189 -6.37 -5.94 8.50
C PHE A 189 -6.80 -4.52 8.07
N ALA A 190 -6.80 -3.55 8.97
CA ALA A 190 -7.20 -2.17 8.65
C ALA A 190 -6.27 -1.53 7.62
N PHE A 191 -4.96 -1.72 7.73
CA PHE A 191 -3.99 -1.25 6.75
C PHE A 191 -4.20 -1.93 5.39
N SER A 192 -4.37 -3.25 5.38
CA SER A 192 -4.65 -4.02 4.16
C SER A 192 -5.97 -3.61 3.50
N ALA A 193 -7.01 -3.29 4.29
CA ALA A 193 -8.29 -2.81 3.74
C ALA A 193 -8.14 -1.45 3.04
N VAL A 194 -7.40 -0.51 3.62
CA VAL A 194 -7.10 0.78 2.98
C VAL A 194 -6.25 0.59 1.72
N ALA A 195 -5.24 -0.28 1.80
CA ALA A 195 -4.36 -0.61 0.69
C ALA A 195 -5.14 -1.26 -0.47
N SER A 196 -6.02 -2.21 -0.17
CA SER A 196 -6.89 -2.86 -1.16
C SER A 196 -7.87 -1.87 -1.80
N THR A 197 -8.49 -1.00 -1.01
CA THR A 197 -9.37 0.04 -1.56
C THR A 197 -8.63 0.96 -2.53
N GLN A 198 -7.41 1.36 -2.18
CA GLN A 198 -6.56 2.14 -3.06
C GLN A 198 -6.17 1.35 -4.32
N TRP A 199 -5.82 0.07 -4.20
CA TRP A 199 -5.48 -0.81 -5.32
C TRP A 199 -6.66 -1.00 -6.28
N THR A 200 -7.87 -1.20 -5.77
CA THR A 200 -9.06 -1.46 -6.61
C THR A 200 -9.61 -0.16 -7.22
N LEU A 201 -9.74 0.91 -6.45
CA LEU A 201 -10.48 2.12 -6.84
C LEU A 201 -9.66 3.40 -6.90
N GLY A 202 -8.47 3.44 -6.29
CA GLY A 202 -7.67 4.65 -6.14
C GLY A 202 -6.98 5.15 -7.41
N PRO A 203 -6.21 6.23 -7.33
CA PRO A 203 -5.29 6.59 -8.40
C PRO A 203 -4.17 5.56 -8.51
N MET A 204 -3.73 5.20 -9.70
CA MET A 204 -2.85 4.05 -9.97
C MET A 204 -3.44 2.75 -9.42
N SER A 205 -4.64 2.43 -9.83
CA SER A 205 -5.41 1.28 -9.40
C SER A 205 -5.84 0.43 -10.59
N GLU A 206 -6.56 -0.65 -10.32
CA GLU A 206 -7.23 -1.41 -11.36
C GLU A 206 -8.28 -0.56 -12.08
N ALA A 207 -9.11 0.18 -11.35
CA ALA A 207 -10.08 1.08 -11.97
C ALA A 207 -9.44 2.15 -12.86
N SER A 208 -8.21 2.60 -12.54
CA SER A 208 -7.56 3.69 -13.27
C SER A 208 -6.56 3.23 -14.35
N LEU A 209 -6.04 2.02 -14.25
CA LEU A 209 -4.99 1.50 -15.13
C LEU A 209 -5.31 0.12 -15.69
N GLY A 210 -5.94 -0.76 -14.90
CA GLY A 210 -6.21 -2.14 -15.29
C GLY A 210 -7.47 -2.26 -16.14
N ASN A 211 -8.57 -1.73 -15.65
CA ASN A 211 -9.89 -1.91 -16.23
C ASN A 211 -10.31 -0.77 -17.17
N VAL A 212 -9.51 0.27 -17.24
CA VAL A 212 -9.74 1.38 -18.18
C VAL A 212 -9.83 0.81 -19.58
N GLN A 213 -11.00 0.95 -20.22
CA GLN A 213 -11.32 0.49 -21.58
C GLN A 213 -11.36 -1.04 -21.83
N LEU A 214 -11.24 -1.87 -20.80
CA LEU A 214 -11.28 -3.33 -20.99
C LEU A 214 -12.68 -3.92 -20.79
N HIS A 215 -13.72 -3.08 -20.59
CA HIS A 215 -15.10 -3.48 -20.27
C HIS A 215 -15.23 -4.39 -19.03
N ALA A 216 -14.17 -4.52 -18.24
CA ALA A 216 -14.20 -5.18 -16.95
C ALA A 216 -14.61 -4.15 -15.89
N SER A 217 -15.58 -4.49 -15.06
CA SER A 217 -15.96 -3.66 -13.92
C SER A 217 -15.22 -4.12 -12.67
N PRO A 218 -14.72 -3.22 -11.80
CA PRO A 218 -14.18 -3.62 -10.51
C PRO A 218 -15.23 -4.39 -9.71
N GLY A 219 -14.85 -5.55 -9.16
CA GLY A 219 -15.67 -6.36 -8.29
C GLY A 219 -15.41 -6.07 -6.81
N PHE A 220 -16.28 -6.59 -5.93
CA PHE A 220 -16.07 -6.49 -4.49
C PHE A 220 -15.11 -7.56 -3.96
N ILE A 221 -14.75 -8.57 -4.79
CA ILE A 221 -13.94 -9.71 -4.37
C ILE A 221 -12.59 -9.28 -3.79
N ASP A 222 -11.91 -8.32 -4.42
CA ASP A 222 -10.61 -7.84 -3.98
C ASP A 222 -10.67 -7.01 -2.71
N LEU A 223 -11.72 -6.19 -2.57
CA LEU A 223 -11.96 -5.38 -1.37
C LEU A 223 -12.20 -6.25 -0.13
N VAL A 224 -12.64 -7.50 -0.31
CA VAL A 224 -12.92 -8.44 0.77
C VAL A 224 -11.79 -9.45 0.95
N ASN A 225 -11.31 -10.08 -0.14
CA ASN A 225 -10.31 -11.13 -0.07
C ASN A 225 -8.94 -10.60 0.39
N THR A 226 -8.52 -9.45 -0.13
CA THR A 226 -7.23 -8.88 0.23
C THR A 226 -7.12 -8.62 1.74
N PRO A 227 -7.99 -7.86 2.41
CA PRO A 227 -7.88 -7.69 3.85
C PRO A 227 -8.32 -8.92 4.64
N GLY A 228 -9.38 -9.59 4.24
CA GLY A 228 -9.97 -10.71 4.97
C GLY A 228 -9.06 -11.94 4.91
N LEU A 229 -8.99 -12.58 3.76
CA LEU A 229 -8.17 -13.79 3.60
C LEU A 229 -6.68 -13.51 3.74
N GLY A 230 -6.19 -12.30 3.35
CA GLY A 230 -4.81 -11.92 3.57
C GLY A 230 -4.41 -11.83 5.04
N THR A 231 -5.32 -11.44 5.93
CA THR A 231 -5.07 -11.51 7.37
C THR A 231 -5.02 -12.96 7.87
N PHE A 232 -5.85 -13.86 7.33
CA PHE A 232 -5.76 -15.29 7.63
C PHE A 232 -4.47 -15.91 7.09
N GLU A 233 -3.98 -15.48 5.91
CA GLU A 233 -2.66 -15.86 5.38
C GLU A 233 -1.54 -15.49 6.36
N MET A 234 -1.52 -14.24 6.85
CA MET A 234 -0.56 -13.82 7.90
C MET A 234 -0.62 -14.72 9.13
N MET A 235 -1.82 -15.07 9.59
CA MET A 235 -2.01 -15.95 10.76
C MET A 235 -1.50 -17.35 10.46
N GLY A 236 -1.72 -17.86 9.24
CA GLY A 236 -1.19 -19.13 8.75
C GLY A 236 0.35 -19.14 8.75
N GLU A 237 0.97 -18.08 8.24
CA GLU A 237 2.42 -17.92 8.26
C GLU A 237 3.00 -17.85 9.68
N ASP A 238 2.31 -17.19 10.61
CA ASP A 238 2.71 -17.14 12.03
C ASP A 238 2.64 -18.52 12.69
N LEU A 239 1.60 -19.30 12.37
CA LEU A 239 1.48 -20.68 12.83
C LEU A 239 2.60 -21.56 12.26
N LEU A 240 2.88 -21.46 10.96
CA LEU A 240 3.98 -22.17 10.31
C LEU A 240 5.33 -21.75 10.93
N ASP A 241 5.53 -20.47 11.18
CA ASP A 241 6.76 -19.98 11.81
C ASP A 241 6.95 -20.60 13.20
N ARG A 242 5.91 -20.59 14.03
CA ARG A 242 5.97 -21.11 15.40
C ARG A 242 6.13 -22.62 15.47
N TYR A 243 5.34 -23.38 14.71
CA TYR A 243 5.22 -24.82 14.90
C TYR A 243 6.07 -25.67 13.93
N ILE A 244 6.56 -25.07 12.84
CA ILE A 244 7.37 -25.75 11.83
C ILE A 244 8.73 -25.09 11.68
N ILE A 245 8.79 -23.78 11.38
CA ILE A 245 10.06 -23.13 11.03
C ILE A 245 11.00 -23.06 12.24
N ILE A 246 10.52 -22.58 13.38
CA ILE A 246 11.33 -22.51 14.62
C ILE A 246 11.86 -23.90 15.05
N PRO A 247 11.05 -24.95 15.12
CA PRO A 247 11.55 -26.29 15.37
C PRO A 247 12.62 -26.77 14.37
N VAL A 248 12.43 -26.54 13.07
CA VAL A 248 13.44 -26.86 12.06
C VAL A 248 14.74 -26.07 12.32
N GLU A 249 14.65 -24.79 12.65
CA GLU A 249 15.80 -23.95 12.94
C GLU A 249 16.60 -24.40 14.16
N ASN A 250 15.95 -25.00 15.14
CA ASN A 250 16.62 -25.57 16.33
C ASN A 250 17.40 -26.84 16.02
N HIS A 251 17.09 -27.53 14.93
CA HIS A 251 17.73 -28.81 14.57
C HIS A 251 18.63 -28.71 13.34
N VAL A 252 18.46 -27.69 12.51
CA VAL A 252 19.11 -27.55 11.21
C VAL A 252 19.91 -26.25 11.14
N ALA A 253 21.24 -26.38 10.94
CA ALA A 253 22.09 -25.21 10.71
C ALA A 253 22.39 -24.94 9.23
N ASN A 254 21.96 -25.79 8.30
CA ASN A 254 22.23 -25.63 6.88
C ASN A 254 21.54 -24.36 6.33
N PRO A 255 22.31 -23.37 5.81
CA PRO A 255 21.73 -22.08 5.41
C PRO A 255 20.78 -22.18 4.22
N TRP A 256 20.96 -23.15 3.32
CA TRP A 256 20.08 -23.32 2.16
C TRP A 256 18.72 -23.89 2.54
N ILE A 257 18.71 -24.85 3.48
CA ILE A 257 17.45 -25.39 4.03
C ILE A 257 16.71 -24.25 4.76
N LEU A 258 17.41 -23.47 5.58
CA LEU A 258 16.80 -22.36 6.33
C LEU A 258 16.29 -21.26 5.42
N LEU A 259 17.02 -20.93 4.34
CA LEU A 259 16.55 -20.00 3.32
C LEU A 259 15.23 -20.48 2.71
N THR A 260 15.19 -21.73 2.29
CA THR A 260 14.01 -22.34 1.65
C THR A 260 12.83 -22.34 2.62
N VAL A 261 13.02 -22.85 3.83
CA VAL A 261 11.95 -22.97 4.83
C VAL A 261 11.42 -21.59 5.24
N ARG A 262 12.29 -20.61 5.47
CA ARG A 262 11.86 -19.23 5.81
C ARG A 262 11.16 -18.51 4.65
N SER A 263 11.62 -18.73 3.42
CA SER A 263 11.08 -18.00 2.26
C SER A 263 9.80 -18.64 1.74
N LEU A 264 9.75 -19.95 1.60
CA LEU A 264 8.55 -20.65 1.10
C LEU A 264 7.50 -20.90 2.18
N GLY A 265 7.92 -21.05 3.45
CA GLY A 265 6.99 -21.18 4.56
C GLY A 265 6.31 -19.87 4.97
N ASN A 266 6.90 -18.72 4.60
CA ASN A 266 6.34 -17.38 4.89
C ASN A 266 6.50 -16.48 3.66
N PRO A 267 5.77 -16.71 2.58
CA PRO A 267 5.92 -15.96 1.34
C PRO A 267 5.51 -14.49 1.49
N ALA A 268 4.38 -14.18 2.12
CA ALA A 268 3.94 -12.80 2.30
C ALA A 268 4.92 -11.97 3.15
N ARG A 269 5.41 -12.54 4.25
CA ARG A 269 6.48 -11.92 5.06
C ARG A 269 7.75 -11.71 4.26
N SER A 270 8.12 -12.66 3.42
CA SER A 270 9.34 -12.59 2.60
C SER A 270 9.23 -11.48 1.57
N PHE A 271 8.09 -11.30 0.93
CA PHE A 271 7.85 -10.19 0.02
C PHE A 271 7.82 -8.83 0.74
N ALA A 272 7.16 -8.73 1.90
CA ALA A 272 7.21 -7.52 2.71
C ALA A 272 8.65 -7.11 3.10
N ASN A 273 9.51 -8.10 3.40
CA ASN A 273 10.93 -7.84 3.64
C ASN A 273 11.65 -7.33 2.38
N LEU A 274 11.35 -7.88 1.19
CA LEU A 274 11.92 -7.39 -0.07
C LEU A 274 11.52 -5.94 -0.36
N MET A 275 10.25 -5.58 -0.10
CA MET A 275 9.78 -4.19 -0.21
C MET A 275 10.52 -3.25 0.75
N ALA A 276 11.01 -3.77 1.88
CA ALA A 276 11.86 -3.05 2.83
C ALA A 276 13.37 -3.09 2.47
N PHE A 277 13.73 -3.56 1.28
CA PHE A 277 15.11 -3.80 0.83
C PHE A 277 15.90 -4.75 1.74
N LYS A 278 15.20 -5.66 2.43
CA LYS A 278 15.78 -6.74 3.24
C LYS A 278 15.72 -8.05 2.46
N PHE A 279 16.56 -9.01 2.82
CA PHE A 279 16.40 -10.36 2.28
C PHE A 279 15.11 -11.01 2.78
N GLY A 280 14.39 -11.74 1.93
CA GLY A 280 13.10 -12.36 2.25
C GLY A 280 13.16 -13.25 3.50
N TRP A 281 14.26 -13.98 3.69
CA TRP A 281 14.48 -14.84 4.87
C TRP A 281 14.88 -14.10 6.15
N THR A 282 14.96 -12.77 6.16
CA THR A 282 15.31 -11.99 7.35
C THR A 282 14.25 -12.15 8.45
N ARG A 283 14.71 -12.35 9.69
CA ARG A 283 13.88 -12.34 10.89
C ARG A 283 14.59 -11.45 11.92
N GLU A 284 13.89 -10.44 12.43
CA GLU A 284 14.51 -9.47 13.36
C GLU A 284 14.76 -10.07 14.74
N ASN A 285 13.97 -11.05 15.13
CA ASN A 285 14.04 -11.73 16.42
C ASN A 285 14.99 -12.96 16.44
N ARG A 286 15.63 -13.28 15.31
CA ARG A 286 16.51 -14.46 15.20
C ARG A 286 17.75 -14.14 14.37
N PRO A 287 18.90 -14.78 14.66
CA PRO A 287 20.14 -14.55 13.89
C PRO A 287 19.93 -14.83 12.39
N GLY A 288 20.65 -14.09 11.58
CA GLY A 288 20.75 -14.35 10.13
C GLY A 288 21.28 -15.77 9.83
N ILE A 289 21.14 -16.19 8.59
CA ILE A 289 21.47 -17.57 8.17
C ILE A 289 22.83 -17.67 7.45
N PHE A 290 23.46 -16.56 7.11
CA PHE A 290 24.73 -16.51 6.38
C PHE A 290 25.82 -15.73 7.14
N GLY A 291 27.07 -15.90 6.73
CA GLY A 291 28.22 -15.18 7.26
C GLY A 291 28.54 -15.56 8.70
N GLU A 292 28.88 -14.57 9.52
CA GLU A 292 29.18 -14.76 10.96
C GLU A 292 27.98 -15.31 11.73
N ASN A 293 26.77 -14.93 11.36
CA ASN A 293 25.55 -15.45 11.94
C ASN A 293 25.39 -16.98 11.72
N HIS A 294 25.89 -17.50 10.59
CA HIS A 294 25.87 -18.94 10.35
C HIS A 294 26.75 -19.69 11.32
N LYS A 295 27.96 -19.17 11.65
CA LYS A 295 28.86 -19.79 12.62
C LYS A 295 28.21 -19.84 14.00
N LEU A 296 27.67 -18.72 14.46
CA LEU A 296 26.95 -18.64 15.73
C LEU A 296 25.78 -19.62 15.78
N ARG A 297 24.96 -19.67 14.72
CA ARG A 297 23.82 -20.57 14.63
C ARG A 297 24.27 -22.04 14.69
N LYS A 298 25.31 -22.41 13.96
CA LYS A 298 25.85 -23.77 13.97
C LYS A 298 26.27 -24.21 15.37
N GLN A 299 26.93 -23.33 16.13
CA GLN A 299 27.30 -23.59 17.51
C GLN A 299 26.06 -23.77 18.40
N LEU A 300 25.11 -22.83 18.37
CA LEU A 300 23.89 -22.88 19.17
C LEU A 300 23.07 -24.16 18.91
N VAL A 301 22.94 -24.57 17.65
CA VAL A 301 22.23 -25.81 17.27
C VAL A 301 23.00 -27.05 17.76
N SER A 302 24.33 -27.06 17.65
CA SER A 302 25.17 -28.13 18.15
C SER A 302 25.05 -28.29 19.67
N ASP A 303 25.13 -27.21 20.41
CA ASP A 303 25.03 -27.19 21.88
C ASP A 303 23.64 -27.70 22.34
N TYR A 304 22.58 -27.32 21.63
CA TYR A 304 21.24 -27.82 21.88
C TYR A 304 21.13 -29.33 21.61
N GLN A 305 21.66 -29.80 20.47
CA GLN A 305 21.65 -31.25 20.13
C GLN A 305 22.41 -32.09 21.13
N GLN A 306 23.44 -31.54 21.77
CA GLN A 306 24.22 -32.17 22.81
C GLN A 306 23.57 -32.07 24.21
N GLY A 307 22.43 -31.40 24.32
CA GLY A 307 21.74 -31.21 25.60
C GLY A 307 22.43 -30.20 26.55
N LEU A 308 23.37 -29.38 26.02
CA LEU A 308 24.11 -28.39 26.80
C LEU A 308 23.30 -27.11 27.07
N THR A 309 22.32 -26.82 26.23
CA THR A 309 21.46 -25.63 26.32
C THR A 309 20.01 -25.97 26.03
N SER A 310 19.07 -25.10 26.45
CA SER A 310 17.69 -25.13 25.98
C SER A 310 17.60 -24.74 24.51
N ALA A 311 16.43 -24.97 23.87
CA ALA A 311 16.21 -24.64 22.46
C ALA A 311 16.60 -23.17 22.19
N PRO A 312 17.59 -22.91 21.30
CA PRO A 312 18.15 -21.57 21.09
C PRO A 312 17.20 -20.62 20.40
N PHE A 313 16.27 -21.16 19.63
CA PHE A 313 15.25 -20.36 18.93
C PHE A 313 13.89 -20.82 19.42
N GLY A 314 13.15 -19.94 20.03
CA GLY A 314 11.82 -20.19 20.56
C GLY A 314 10.98 -18.93 20.50
N PRO A 315 9.69 -19.05 20.78
CA PRO A 315 8.86 -17.89 20.98
C PRO A 315 9.37 -17.09 22.19
N HIS A 316 9.44 -15.78 22.06
CA HIS A 316 9.83 -14.91 23.15
C HIS A 316 8.85 -15.02 24.32
N THR A 317 9.35 -15.02 25.53
CA THR A 317 8.50 -14.95 26.72
C THR A 317 7.79 -13.60 26.79
N THR A 318 6.68 -13.54 27.50
CA THR A 318 5.94 -12.28 27.73
C THR A 318 6.83 -11.22 28.38
N ALA A 319 7.76 -11.63 29.26
CA ALA A 319 8.71 -10.72 29.91
C ALA A 319 9.75 -10.16 28.93
N GLU A 320 10.32 -10.99 28.06
CA GLU A 320 11.27 -10.55 27.03
C GLU A 320 10.60 -9.58 26.04
N ARG A 321 9.39 -9.88 25.58
CA ARG A 321 8.61 -8.96 24.73
C ARG A 321 8.26 -7.66 25.45
N ALA A 322 7.88 -7.71 26.71
CA ALA A 322 7.65 -6.52 27.51
C ALA A 322 8.92 -5.66 27.63
N ALA A 323 10.09 -6.30 27.81
CA ALA A 323 11.38 -5.60 27.83
C ALA A 323 11.75 -5.00 26.46
N MET A 324 11.50 -5.73 25.37
CA MET A 324 11.68 -5.22 23.99
C MET A 324 10.76 -4.02 23.71
N ASN A 325 9.51 -4.07 24.18
CA ASN A 325 8.55 -2.99 24.01
C ASN A 325 8.78 -1.82 24.97
N ALA A 326 9.29 -2.07 26.19
CA ALA A 326 9.60 -1.01 27.17
C ALA A 326 10.84 -0.17 26.79
N ALA A 327 11.69 -0.68 25.89
CA ALA A 327 12.82 0.06 25.35
C ALA A 327 12.42 1.22 24.40
N VAL A 328 11.15 1.48 24.24
CA VAL A 328 10.56 2.37 23.25
C VAL A 328 9.96 3.63 23.89
N GLU A 329 10.39 4.82 23.53
CA GLU A 329 10.08 6.09 24.23
C GLU A 329 8.91 6.92 23.69
N LYS A 330 8.42 7.84 24.56
CA LYS A 330 7.35 8.81 24.25
C LYS A 330 7.80 9.84 23.22
N PRO A 331 6.94 10.20 22.28
CA PRO A 331 7.28 11.09 21.20
C PRO A 331 7.22 12.57 21.56
N HIS A 332 8.06 13.38 20.93
CA HIS A 332 7.89 14.83 20.92
C HIS A 332 6.68 15.25 20.10
N PRO A 333 5.89 16.23 20.54
CA PRO A 333 4.77 16.77 19.78
C PRO A 333 5.30 17.69 18.68
N ASP A 334 5.86 17.12 17.64
CA ASP A 334 6.41 17.88 16.54
C ASP A 334 5.46 17.92 15.34
N GLU A 335 5.67 18.94 14.52
CA GLU A 335 4.93 19.19 13.31
C GLU A 335 4.92 17.98 12.38
N ALA A 336 3.79 17.72 11.72
CA ALA A 336 3.68 16.64 10.77
C ALA A 336 4.72 16.78 9.64
N PRO A 337 5.66 15.83 9.48
CA PRO A 337 6.63 15.89 8.40
C PRO A 337 6.03 15.59 7.03
N LEU A 338 4.85 14.96 6.98
CA LEU A 338 4.15 14.59 5.77
C LEU A 338 2.65 14.86 5.93
N GLU A 339 2.04 15.45 4.91
CA GLU A 339 0.60 15.60 4.78
C GLU A 339 0.14 14.93 3.49
N ILE A 340 -0.97 14.19 3.55
CA ILE A 340 -1.65 13.62 2.38
C ILE A 340 -3.05 14.20 2.35
N GLN A 341 -3.50 14.61 1.17
CA GLN A 341 -4.82 15.20 0.99
C GLN A 341 -5.55 14.51 -0.16
N ALA A 342 -6.84 14.30 0.02
CA ALA A 342 -7.80 14.04 -1.04
C ALA A 342 -8.83 15.18 -1.07
N TYR A 343 -9.19 15.65 -2.26
CA TYR A 343 -10.08 16.80 -2.41
C TYR A 343 -11.01 16.69 -3.62
N ALA A 344 -12.18 17.33 -3.51
CA ALA A 344 -13.03 17.64 -4.64
C ALA A 344 -12.56 18.93 -5.30
N LEU A 345 -12.65 18.99 -6.63
CA LEU A 345 -12.21 20.09 -7.48
C LEU A 345 -13.38 20.61 -8.31
N TYR A 346 -13.58 21.90 -8.29
CA TYR A 346 -14.28 22.64 -9.33
C TYR A 346 -13.28 23.52 -10.06
N GLU A 347 -13.30 23.48 -11.37
CA GLU A 347 -12.45 24.31 -12.22
C GLU A 347 -13.31 25.04 -13.26
N GLY A 348 -13.29 26.35 -13.22
CA GLY A 348 -13.94 27.21 -14.21
C GLY A 348 -12.91 27.74 -15.20
N PHE A 349 -13.01 27.36 -16.48
CA PHE A 349 -12.20 27.95 -17.54
C PHE A 349 -12.72 29.34 -17.89
N LEU A 350 -11.83 30.30 -18.05
CA LEU A 350 -12.22 31.69 -18.28
C LEU A 350 -12.97 31.92 -19.60
N ASN A 351 -13.02 30.94 -20.47
CA ASN A 351 -13.80 30.94 -21.72
C ASN A 351 -15.21 30.34 -21.60
N GLY A 352 -15.67 30.03 -20.37
CA GLY A 352 -17.06 29.66 -20.07
C GLY A 352 -17.32 28.15 -19.87
N HIS A 353 -16.37 27.28 -20.09
CA HIS A 353 -16.51 25.85 -19.77
C HIS A 353 -16.22 25.60 -18.30
N ASN A 354 -16.92 24.65 -17.70
CA ASN A 354 -16.75 24.23 -16.31
C ASN A 354 -16.32 22.75 -16.25
N CYS A 355 -15.55 22.43 -15.23
CA CYS A 355 -15.00 21.10 -15.03
C CYS A 355 -15.18 20.69 -13.55
N PHE A 356 -15.64 19.48 -13.29
CA PHE A 356 -15.80 18.93 -11.95
C PHE A 356 -14.97 17.65 -11.80
N GLY A 357 -14.31 17.53 -10.67
CA GLY A 357 -13.46 16.38 -10.45
C GLY A 357 -12.86 16.33 -9.05
N GLY A 358 -11.65 15.85 -8.98
CA GLY A 358 -10.95 15.72 -7.72
C GLY A 358 -9.47 15.43 -7.92
N GLY A 359 -8.78 15.30 -6.81
CA GLY A 359 -7.35 15.03 -6.84
C GLY A 359 -6.78 14.63 -5.50
N GLY A 360 -5.49 14.36 -5.54
CA GLY A 360 -4.68 14.05 -4.38
C GLY A 360 -3.43 14.92 -4.32
N GLN A 361 -2.98 15.19 -3.11
CA GLN A 361 -1.80 15.98 -2.85
C GLN A 361 -0.97 15.37 -1.72
N ALA A 362 0.33 15.32 -1.91
CA ALA A 362 1.30 14.97 -0.88
C ALA A 362 2.20 16.18 -0.60
N ALA A 363 2.39 16.54 0.67
CA ALA A 363 3.22 17.65 1.08
C ALA A 363 4.26 17.19 2.12
N ALA A 364 5.53 17.36 1.80
CA ALA A 364 6.64 17.08 2.70
C ALA A 364 7.17 18.37 3.31
N ARG A 365 7.26 18.41 4.65
CA ARG A 365 7.77 19.57 5.40
C ARG A 365 9.28 19.61 5.35
N ILE A 366 9.83 20.74 4.92
CA ILE A 366 11.26 21.02 4.84
C ILE A 366 11.74 22.01 5.91
N SER A 367 10.82 22.85 6.41
CA SER A 367 11.07 23.76 7.53
C SER A 367 9.74 24.07 8.26
N PRO A 368 9.75 24.74 9.42
CA PRO A 368 8.52 25.04 10.16
C PRO A 368 7.42 25.74 9.36
N ALA A 369 7.78 26.56 8.38
CA ALA A 369 6.81 27.30 7.56
C ALA A 369 6.77 26.85 6.08
N TRP A 370 7.64 25.93 5.64
CA TRP A 370 7.76 25.55 4.24
C TRP A 370 7.56 24.06 4.01
N GLN A 371 6.81 23.75 2.98
CA GLN A 371 6.57 22.40 2.47
C GLN A 371 6.91 22.32 0.98
N ILE A 372 7.32 21.16 0.49
CA ILE A 372 7.28 20.81 -0.92
C ILE A 372 6.03 19.99 -1.15
N VAL A 373 5.26 20.38 -2.14
CA VAL A 373 3.99 19.77 -2.51
C VAL A 373 4.14 19.08 -3.86
N SER A 374 3.50 17.93 -4.01
CA SER A 374 3.25 17.27 -5.29
C SER A 374 1.77 16.95 -5.36
N GLU A 375 1.14 17.25 -6.48
CA GLU A 375 -0.29 17.00 -6.69
C GLU A 375 -0.59 16.41 -8.06
N VAL A 376 -1.67 15.65 -8.11
CA VAL A 376 -2.32 15.20 -9.33
C VAL A 376 -3.80 15.45 -9.16
N ASP A 377 -4.39 16.13 -10.10
CA ASP A 377 -5.83 16.33 -10.15
C ASP A 377 -6.37 16.15 -11.57
N GLY A 378 -7.64 15.85 -11.65
CA GLY A 378 -8.35 15.76 -12.90
C GLY A 378 -9.81 16.16 -12.75
N CYS A 379 -10.41 16.56 -13.85
CA CYS A 379 -11.82 16.89 -13.88
C CYS A 379 -12.44 16.61 -15.25
N MET A 380 -13.73 16.33 -15.25
CA MET A 380 -14.56 16.14 -16.44
C MET A 380 -15.22 17.47 -16.83
N VAL A 381 -15.10 17.83 -18.08
CA VAL A 381 -15.75 19.04 -18.63
C VAL A 381 -17.25 18.79 -18.77
N VAL A 382 -18.05 19.72 -18.26
CA VAL A 382 -19.50 19.64 -18.27
C VAL A 382 -20.06 20.36 -19.50
N GLY A 383 -21.13 19.81 -20.08
CA GLY A 383 -21.82 20.41 -21.21
C GLY A 383 -21.28 19.98 -22.58
N THR A 384 -20.50 18.91 -22.64
CA THR A 384 -20.15 18.26 -23.90
C THR A 384 -21.39 17.62 -24.53
N PRO A 385 -21.49 17.54 -25.89
CA PRO A 385 -22.55 16.84 -26.58
C PRO A 385 -22.63 15.35 -26.20
N TYR A 386 -23.74 14.71 -26.50
CA TYR A 386 -23.88 13.25 -26.41
C TYR A 386 -22.82 12.57 -27.28
N ASP A 387 -22.28 11.45 -26.86
CA ASP A 387 -21.14 10.74 -27.48
C ASP A 387 -19.82 11.55 -27.54
N HIS A 388 -19.71 12.62 -26.74
CA HIS A 388 -18.50 13.37 -26.57
C HIS A 388 -18.08 13.42 -25.11
N SER A 389 -16.82 13.22 -24.84
CA SER A 389 -16.24 13.40 -23.51
C SER A 389 -15.02 14.31 -23.57
N ALA A 390 -14.78 15.02 -22.48
CA ALA A 390 -13.58 15.82 -22.35
C ALA A 390 -13.12 15.84 -20.90
N ASP A 391 -11.83 15.75 -20.69
CA ASP A 391 -11.21 15.86 -19.38
C ASP A 391 -9.96 16.73 -19.36
N SER A 392 -9.64 17.23 -18.19
CA SER A 392 -8.37 17.88 -17.88
C SER A 392 -7.66 17.09 -16.81
N LEU A 393 -6.40 16.76 -17.03
CA LEU A 393 -5.50 16.13 -16.07
C LEU A 393 -4.33 17.06 -15.81
N THR A 394 -4.09 17.40 -14.54
CA THR A 394 -2.97 18.25 -14.12
C THR A 394 -2.06 17.48 -13.17
N PHE A 395 -0.77 17.59 -13.35
CA PHE A 395 0.25 17.13 -12.40
C PHE A 395 1.21 18.28 -12.14
N SER A 396 1.43 18.59 -10.88
CA SER A 396 2.27 19.73 -10.50
C SER A 396 2.99 19.52 -9.18
N ALA A 397 4.09 20.26 -9.00
CA ALA A 397 4.86 20.27 -7.77
C ALA A 397 5.43 21.67 -7.50
N GLY A 398 5.66 21.99 -6.21
CA GLY A 398 6.27 23.26 -5.85
C GLY A 398 6.22 23.56 -4.37
N PRO A 399 6.67 24.76 -3.99
CA PRO A 399 6.68 25.20 -2.61
C PRO A 399 5.30 25.63 -2.11
N ARG A 400 5.02 25.32 -0.85
CA ARG A 400 3.91 25.85 -0.05
C ARG A 400 4.45 26.50 1.20
N TRP A 401 3.96 27.68 1.48
CA TRP A 401 4.21 28.41 2.71
C TRP A 401 3.01 28.29 3.66
N THR A 402 3.26 27.81 4.88
CA THR A 402 2.25 27.59 5.92
C THR A 402 2.75 28.17 7.25
N PRO A 403 2.53 29.47 7.51
CA PRO A 403 3.17 30.17 8.63
C PRO A 403 2.66 29.74 10.01
N ARG A 404 1.51 29.08 10.09
CA ARG A 404 0.87 28.64 11.34
C ARG A 404 0.47 27.16 11.29
N ALA A 405 1.37 26.33 10.84
CA ALA A 405 1.11 24.89 10.63
C ALA A 405 0.63 24.12 11.87
N THR A 406 0.92 24.62 13.07
CA THR A 406 0.51 24.01 14.35
C THR A 406 -0.75 24.62 14.94
N SER A 407 -1.30 25.69 14.36
CA SER A 407 -2.54 26.31 14.83
C SER A 407 -3.78 25.54 14.37
N ARG A 408 -4.90 25.78 15.05
CA ARG A 408 -6.19 25.20 14.66
C ARG A 408 -6.66 25.70 13.28
N LEU A 409 -6.30 26.94 12.96
CA LEU A 409 -6.50 27.53 11.64
C LEU A 409 -5.13 27.76 11.00
N SER A 410 -4.86 27.11 9.90
CA SER A 410 -3.57 27.12 9.21
C SER A 410 -3.74 27.67 7.79
N PRO A 411 -3.59 28.99 7.57
CA PRO A 411 -3.57 29.55 6.24
C PRO A 411 -2.30 29.10 5.50
N PHE A 412 -2.40 28.96 4.18
CA PHE A 412 -1.26 28.65 3.33
C PHE A 412 -1.31 29.38 2.00
N ALA A 413 -0.16 29.51 1.36
CA ALA A 413 -0.01 29.97 -0.01
C ALA A 413 0.92 29.01 -0.76
N GLN A 414 0.69 28.80 -2.04
CA GLN A 414 1.47 27.87 -2.85
C GLN A 414 1.70 28.37 -4.27
N VAL A 415 2.83 27.93 -4.83
CA VAL A 415 3.15 28.10 -6.25
C VAL A 415 3.62 26.75 -6.75
N LEU A 416 2.90 26.21 -7.74
CA LEU A 416 3.16 24.88 -8.28
C LEU A 416 3.40 24.98 -9.78
N VAL A 417 4.32 24.18 -10.28
CA VAL A 417 4.64 24.08 -11.71
C VAL A 417 4.55 22.64 -12.16
N GLY A 418 4.15 22.42 -13.40
CA GLY A 418 3.99 21.06 -13.91
C GLY A 418 3.46 21.02 -15.33
N GLY A 419 2.60 20.04 -15.59
CA GLY A 419 1.96 19.86 -16.88
C GLY A 419 0.45 19.73 -16.75
N ARG A 420 -0.25 20.17 -17.80
CA ARG A 420 -1.69 19.93 -18.00
C ARG A 420 -1.90 19.23 -19.32
N ARG A 421 -2.70 18.17 -19.27
CA ARG A 421 -3.23 17.49 -20.45
C ARG A 421 -4.71 17.78 -20.57
N MET A 422 -5.15 18.20 -21.76
CA MET A 422 -6.56 18.32 -22.10
C MET A 422 -6.86 17.28 -23.18
N THR A 423 -7.88 16.45 -22.95
CA THR A 423 -8.32 15.43 -23.90
C THR A 423 -9.77 15.70 -24.28
N TYR A 424 -10.09 15.54 -25.55
CA TYR A 424 -11.45 15.58 -26.08
C TYR A 424 -11.66 14.38 -26.98
N GLU A 425 -12.75 13.70 -26.82
CA GLU A 425 -13.05 12.45 -27.48
C GLU A 425 -14.44 12.45 -28.10
N VAL A 426 -14.53 11.93 -29.31
CA VAL A 426 -15.79 11.70 -30.02
C VAL A 426 -15.93 10.18 -30.23
N GLN A 427 -16.90 9.60 -29.55
CA GLN A 427 -17.17 8.17 -29.57
C GLN A 427 -18.24 7.83 -30.63
N ASN A 428 -18.01 6.75 -31.36
CA ASN A 428 -19.02 6.15 -32.21
C ASN A 428 -19.59 4.89 -31.53
N SER A 429 -20.55 5.10 -30.64
CA SER A 429 -21.16 4.03 -29.81
C SER A 429 -21.83 2.94 -30.64
N GLN A 430 -22.29 3.25 -31.85
CA GLN A 430 -22.85 2.23 -32.74
C GLN A 430 -21.76 1.30 -33.26
N LEU A 431 -20.66 1.86 -33.77
CA LEU A 431 -19.53 1.09 -34.28
C LEU A 431 -18.87 0.28 -33.16
N GLU A 432 -18.75 0.84 -31.96
CA GLU A 432 -18.27 0.12 -30.79
C GLU A 432 -19.09 -1.15 -30.52
N ASN A 433 -20.41 -1.00 -30.43
CA ASN A 433 -21.31 -2.14 -30.20
C ASN A 433 -21.23 -3.19 -31.32
N GLU A 434 -21.12 -2.75 -32.58
CA GLU A 434 -20.95 -3.66 -33.73
C GLU A 434 -19.65 -4.47 -33.63
N LEU A 435 -18.53 -3.83 -33.27
CA LEU A 435 -17.24 -4.47 -33.13
C LEU A 435 -17.20 -5.44 -31.95
N LEU A 436 -17.75 -5.05 -30.80
CA LEU A 436 -17.82 -5.88 -29.61
C LEU A 436 -18.70 -7.12 -29.84
N ASN A 437 -19.87 -6.95 -30.46
CA ASN A 437 -20.73 -8.08 -30.80
C ASN A 437 -20.06 -9.03 -31.78
N ALA A 438 -19.42 -8.50 -32.83
CA ALA A 438 -18.69 -9.31 -33.81
C ALA A 438 -17.53 -10.09 -33.17
N TRP A 439 -16.84 -9.50 -32.19
CA TRP A 439 -15.80 -10.18 -31.42
C TRP A 439 -16.37 -11.30 -30.55
N ASN A 440 -17.42 -11.02 -29.76
CA ASN A 440 -18.04 -11.98 -28.87
C ASN A 440 -18.70 -13.16 -29.59
N ASP A 441 -19.23 -12.93 -30.79
CA ASP A 441 -19.83 -13.97 -31.63
C ASP A 441 -18.79 -14.87 -32.33
N GLY A 442 -17.50 -14.67 -32.06
CA GLY A 442 -16.40 -15.42 -32.69
C GLY A 442 -16.21 -15.10 -34.18
N ASN A 443 -16.95 -14.15 -34.69
CA ASN A 443 -16.87 -13.65 -36.06
C ASN A 443 -16.00 -12.40 -36.18
N GLY A 444 -15.03 -12.18 -35.32
CA GLY A 444 -14.12 -11.01 -35.17
C GLY A 444 -14.02 -9.99 -36.30
N GLY A 445 -14.79 -10.16 -37.36
CA GLY A 445 -14.83 -9.31 -38.55
C GLY A 445 -13.49 -9.19 -39.20
N THR A 446 -13.12 -7.97 -39.57
CA THR A 446 -11.81 -7.60 -40.07
C THR A 446 -10.77 -7.34 -38.96
N LEU A 447 -11.18 -7.32 -37.69
CA LEU A 447 -10.29 -7.08 -36.56
C LEU A 447 -9.60 -8.39 -36.14
N HIS A 448 -8.27 -8.37 -36.14
CA HIS A 448 -7.42 -9.45 -35.65
C HIS A 448 -7.01 -9.29 -34.18
N HIS A 449 -7.62 -8.35 -33.47
CA HIS A 449 -7.41 -8.03 -32.06
C HIS A 449 -8.72 -7.62 -31.42
N PHE A 450 -8.79 -7.64 -30.08
CA PHE A 450 -9.90 -7.10 -29.32
C PHE A 450 -10.14 -5.62 -29.73
N PRO A 451 -11.41 -5.17 -29.92
CA PRO A 451 -11.71 -3.80 -30.29
C PRO A 451 -11.02 -2.80 -29.37
N LYS A 452 -10.23 -1.92 -29.95
CA LYS A 452 -9.55 -0.83 -29.27
C LYS A 452 -10.29 0.48 -29.52
N ARG A 453 -10.08 1.44 -28.65
CA ARG A 453 -10.67 2.79 -28.81
C ARG A 453 -10.38 3.41 -30.17
N SER A 454 -9.17 3.29 -30.66
CA SER A 454 -8.78 3.78 -31.97
C SER A 454 -9.62 3.24 -33.13
N ASP A 455 -10.34 2.16 -32.92
CA ASP A 455 -11.17 1.53 -33.95
C ASP A 455 -12.57 2.19 -34.07
N TYR A 456 -13.05 2.86 -33.00
CA TYR A 456 -14.38 3.45 -32.95
C TYR A 456 -14.45 4.87 -32.37
N GLN A 457 -13.31 5.47 -32.02
CA GLN A 457 -13.23 6.80 -31.42
C GLN A 457 -12.21 7.69 -32.14
N VAL A 458 -12.45 9.00 -32.10
CA VAL A 458 -11.51 10.01 -32.55
C VAL A 458 -11.13 10.88 -31.34
N GLN A 459 -9.83 10.96 -31.08
CA GLN A 459 -9.30 11.70 -29.96
C GLN A 459 -8.52 12.94 -30.39
N TYR A 460 -8.70 14.00 -29.63
CA TYR A 460 -7.95 15.25 -29.73
C TYR A 460 -7.32 15.52 -28.37
N GLN A 461 -6.03 15.75 -28.34
CA GLN A 461 -5.34 16.04 -27.08
C GLN A 461 -4.33 17.17 -27.22
N ALA A 462 -4.13 17.88 -26.12
CA ALA A 462 -3.07 18.85 -25.97
C ALA A 462 -2.38 18.66 -24.63
N LEU A 463 -1.07 18.77 -24.63
CA LEU A 463 -0.24 18.78 -23.44
C LEU A 463 0.55 20.08 -23.40
N GLY A 464 0.57 20.73 -22.24
CA GLY A 464 1.28 22.00 -22.04
C GLY A 464 1.85 22.15 -20.65
N PHE A 465 2.77 23.08 -20.50
CA PHE A 465 3.28 23.48 -19.21
C PHE A 465 2.18 24.19 -18.41
N ASN A 466 2.13 23.97 -17.08
CA ASN A 466 1.14 24.55 -16.18
C ASN A 466 1.80 25.25 -15.00
N LEU A 467 1.30 26.43 -14.66
CA LEU A 467 1.64 27.21 -13.46
C LEU A 467 0.38 27.43 -12.64
N THR A 468 0.38 26.98 -11.39
CA THR A 468 -0.70 27.19 -10.44
C THR A 468 -0.23 28.07 -9.29
N VAL A 469 -0.97 29.14 -8.99
CA VAL A 469 -0.71 30.06 -7.88
C VAL A 469 -1.97 30.22 -7.07
N GLY A 470 -1.86 30.03 -5.76
CA GLY A 470 -3.02 30.16 -4.89
C GLY A 470 -2.74 29.95 -3.43
N GLY A 471 -3.80 29.64 -2.70
CA GLY A 471 -3.71 29.39 -1.26
C GLY A 471 -5.05 29.10 -0.65
N GLY A 472 -5.03 28.79 0.63
CA GLY A 472 -6.23 28.34 1.31
C GLY A 472 -6.13 28.34 2.82
N LEU A 473 -7.07 27.63 3.43
CA LEU A 473 -7.22 27.54 4.88
C LEU A 473 -7.54 26.10 5.31
N ASP A 474 -6.69 25.56 6.16
CA ASP A 474 -6.91 24.28 6.84
C ASP A 474 -7.48 24.51 8.24
N VAL A 475 -8.51 23.75 8.60
CA VAL A 475 -9.13 23.71 9.92
C VAL A 475 -8.80 22.38 10.57
N ALA A 476 -7.93 22.37 11.59
CA ALA A 476 -7.53 21.15 12.27
C ALA A 476 -8.63 20.65 13.22
N PHE A 477 -9.10 19.43 13.04
CA PHE A 477 -9.97 18.73 13.98
C PHE A 477 -9.16 18.11 15.13
N ASN A 478 -8.03 17.52 14.76
CA ASN A 478 -7.05 16.98 15.70
C ASN A 478 -5.64 17.05 15.09
N ARG A 479 -4.65 16.43 15.72
CA ARG A 479 -3.27 16.46 15.22
C ARG A 479 -3.09 15.72 13.90
N ALA A 480 -3.88 14.65 13.66
CA ALA A 480 -3.79 13.81 12.48
C ALA A 480 -4.72 14.26 11.33
N PHE A 481 -5.86 14.88 11.62
CA PHE A 481 -6.85 15.24 10.63
C PHE A 481 -7.14 16.73 10.62
N ALA A 482 -7.19 17.30 9.43
CA ALA A 482 -7.69 18.64 9.16
C ALA A 482 -8.64 18.62 7.96
N TRP A 483 -9.55 19.58 7.94
CA TRP A 483 -10.36 19.90 6.79
C TRP A 483 -9.74 21.08 6.06
N ARG A 484 -9.38 20.91 4.80
CA ARG A 484 -9.08 22.02 3.90
C ARG A 484 -10.40 22.63 3.46
N MET A 485 -10.83 23.62 4.20
CA MET A 485 -12.14 24.26 4.00
C MET A 485 -12.22 24.93 2.65
N LEU A 486 -11.16 25.62 2.25
CA LEU A 486 -11.06 26.35 1.01
C LEU A 486 -9.62 26.35 0.51
N ASP A 487 -9.45 26.05 -0.77
CA ASP A 487 -8.19 26.19 -1.51
C ASP A 487 -8.53 26.82 -2.87
N LEU A 488 -8.14 28.07 -3.05
CA LEU A 488 -8.39 28.86 -4.25
C LEU A 488 -7.10 29.02 -5.03
N ASN A 489 -7.11 28.58 -6.28
CA ASN A 489 -5.95 28.67 -7.14
C ASN A 489 -6.33 29.26 -8.50
N TYR A 490 -5.45 30.08 -9.03
CA TYR A 490 -5.44 30.44 -10.44
C TYR A 490 -4.41 29.56 -11.15
N SER A 491 -4.82 28.93 -12.24
CA SER A 491 -3.98 28.07 -13.06
C SER A 491 -3.85 28.64 -14.46
N HIS A 492 -2.62 28.77 -14.93
CA HIS A 492 -2.31 29.13 -16.32
C HIS A 492 -1.54 28.00 -16.99
N ALA A 493 -2.08 27.51 -18.12
CA ALA A 493 -1.46 26.46 -18.90
C ALA A 493 -1.14 26.93 -20.32
N TRP A 494 0.08 26.69 -20.77
CA TRP A 494 0.51 26.98 -22.14
C TRP A 494 0.19 25.78 -23.03
N LEU A 495 -1.08 25.65 -23.42
CA LEU A 495 -1.57 24.59 -24.29
C LEU A 495 -2.51 25.19 -25.35
N PRO A 496 -2.58 24.60 -26.55
CA PRO A 496 -3.54 25.01 -27.57
C PRO A 496 -4.98 24.66 -27.15
N GLU A 497 -5.93 25.31 -27.77
CA GLU A 497 -7.35 24.96 -27.67
C GLU A 497 -7.60 23.56 -28.26
N VAL A 498 -8.44 22.76 -27.59
CA VAL A 498 -8.80 21.41 -28.02
C VAL A 498 -10.30 21.39 -28.30
N HIS A 499 -10.65 21.25 -29.54
CA HIS A 499 -12.05 21.10 -30.02
C HIS A 499 -13.04 22.12 -29.41
N GLY A 500 -12.65 23.40 -29.40
CA GLY A 500 -13.47 24.50 -28.85
C GLY A 500 -13.30 24.74 -27.35
N ILE A 501 -12.54 23.92 -26.62
CA ILE A 501 -12.27 24.09 -25.20
C ILE A 501 -10.89 24.72 -25.00
N ASN A 502 -10.87 25.93 -24.47
CA ASN A 502 -9.65 26.62 -24.10
C ASN A 502 -9.40 26.50 -22.59
N ALA A 503 -8.53 25.59 -22.21
CA ALA A 503 -8.14 25.35 -20.83
C ALA A 503 -6.88 26.11 -20.39
N SER A 504 -6.48 27.17 -21.13
CA SER A 504 -5.26 27.93 -20.84
C SER A 504 -5.34 28.71 -19.52
N ASN A 505 -6.52 29.15 -19.11
CA ASN A 505 -6.71 29.92 -17.89
C ASN A 505 -7.90 29.38 -17.11
N ALA A 506 -7.69 29.07 -15.85
CA ALA A 506 -8.72 28.51 -15.00
C ALA A 506 -8.66 29.04 -13.57
N LEU A 507 -9.83 29.15 -12.96
CA LEU A 507 -9.99 29.37 -11.53
C LEU A 507 -10.40 28.05 -10.88
N GLN A 508 -9.62 27.58 -9.94
CA GLN A 508 -9.83 26.31 -9.23
C GLN A 508 -10.34 26.59 -7.81
N VAL A 509 -11.38 25.88 -7.41
CA VAL A 509 -11.91 25.84 -6.05
C VAL A 509 -11.84 24.40 -5.56
N ARG A 510 -11.17 24.18 -4.45
CA ARG A 510 -10.94 22.85 -3.89
C ARG A 510 -11.38 22.80 -2.43
N THR A 511 -11.90 21.66 -1.99
CA THR A 511 -12.18 21.34 -0.59
C THR A 511 -11.91 19.88 -0.34
N GLY A 512 -11.38 19.53 0.84
CA GLY A 512 -11.02 18.14 1.07
C GLY A 512 -10.46 17.83 2.46
N VAL A 513 -10.07 16.59 2.66
CA VAL A 513 -9.53 16.10 3.93
C VAL A 513 -8.03 16.00 3.86
N VAL A 514 -7.36 16.49 4.89
CA VAL A 514 -5.90 16.43 5.06
C VAL A 514 -5.58 15.45 6.18
N LEU A 515 -4.85 14.40 5.86
CA LEU A 515 -4.23 13.48 6.81
C LEU A 515 -2.81 13.96 7.10
N ARG A 516 -2.54 14.30 8.33
CA ARG A 516 -1.22 14.71 8.83
C ARG A 516 -0.53 13.53 9.45
N ILE A 517 0.58 13.14 8.86
CA ILE A 517 1.37 11.98 9.28
C ILE A 517 2.58 12.50 10.03
N GLY A 518 2.63 12.25 11.33
CA GLY A 518 3.68 12.77 12.19
C GLY A 518 3.89 11.98 13.45
N ASN A 519 4.79 12.48 14.26
CA ASN A 519 5.19 11.87 15.51
C ASN A 519 4.40 12.46 16.70
N TRP A 520 3.10 12.23 16.81
CA TRP A 520 2.26 12.69 17.93
C TRP A 520 1.52 11.58 18.65
#